data_9e0d8197e035d74e10b291e229974074
#
_entry.id   9e0d8197e035d74e10b291e229974074
#
_cell.length_a   1.000
_cell.length_b   1.000
_cell.length_c   1.000
_cell.angle_alpha   90.00
_cell.angle_beta   90.00
_cell.angle_gamma   90.00
#
_symmetry.space_group_name_H-M   'P 1'
#
loop_
_entity.id
_entity.type
_entity.pdbx_description
1 polymer ?
#
loop_
_entity_poly.entity_id
_entity_poly.type
_entity_poly.pdbx_seq_one_letter_code
_entity_poly.pdbx_strand_id
1 'polypeptide(L)'
;MPIDSNLVGASSPPQTFEVTREAVQRFMEATEDPALQSGGAIEYAPPTFPTTFRTRVPGLELDGSRMQLIHGEQQYTYTRKLRIGEKITCIVRIADIRERTGKSGPMTIVVSETTGTDEQQQPVFTGRSTSIVREK
;
A
#
# COMPACT_ATOMS: atom_id res chain seq x y z
N MET A 1 10.06 -18.13 -12.56
CA MET A 1 9.42 -16.90 -13.07
C MET A 1 10.00 -15.71 -12.35
N PRO A 2 10.92 -15.12 -12.92
CA PRO A 2 11.53 -13.97 -12.26
C PRO A 2 10.69 -12.72 -12.48
N ILE A 3 10.59 -11.93 -11.43
CA ILE A 3 10.18 -10.55 -11.57
C ILE A 3 11.41 -9.81 -12.09
N ASP A 4 11.19 -8.94 -13.08
CA ASP A 4 12.29 -8.22 -13.72
C ASP A 4 12.96 -7.26 -12.73
N SER A 5 14.21 -7.54 -12.39
CA SER A 5 14.98 -6.68 -11.47
C SER A 5 15.26 -5.28 -12.02
N ASN A 6 15.10 -5.09 -13.34
CA ASN A 6 15.22 -3.77 -13.94
C ASN A 6 14.08 -2.83 -13.58
N LEU A 7 13.03 -3.36 -12.94
CA LEU A 7 11.93 -2.53 -12.44
C LEU A 7 12.31 -1.73 -11.19
N VAL A 8 13.47 -1.99 -10.57
CA VAL A 8 13.90 -1.16 -9.43
C VAL A 8 14.03 0.30 -9.91
N GLY A 9 13.37 1.21 -9.18
CA GLY A 9 13.28 2.62 -9.55
C GLY A 9 12.08 2.98 -10.38
N ALA A 10 11.34 2.01 -10.92
CA ALA A 10 10.13 2.28 -11.67
C ALA A 10 9.03 2.79 -10.75
N SER A 11 8.23 3.72 -11.26
CA SER A 11 7.14 4.33 -10.50
C SER A 11 5.81 4.15 -11.20
N SER A 12 4.74 4.12 -10.41
CA SER A 12 3.38 4.20 -10.95
C SER A 12 3.07 5.62 -11.43
N PRO A 13 2.12 5.79 -12.34
CA PRO A 13 1.53 7.11 -12.55
C PRO A 13 0.89 7.60 -11.26
N PRO A 14 0.79 8.92 -11.06
CA PRO A 14 0.05 9.44 -9.90
C PRO A 14 -1.41 9.03 -9.98
N GLN A 15 -1.97 8.63 -8.85
CA GLN A 15 -3.38 8.28 -8.75
C GLN A 15 -3.97 8.95 -7.52
N THR A 16 -5.12 9.60 -7.68
CA THR A 16 -5.77 10.33 -6.61
C THR A 16 -6.91 9.51 -6.03
N PHE A 17 -6.94 9.43 -4.70
CA PHE A 17 -7.96 8.73 -3.94
C PHE A 17 -8.67 9.73 -3.03
N GLU A 18 -9.99 9.61 -2.93
CA GLU A 18 -10.76 10.40 -1.99
C GLU A 18 -10.95 9.61 -0.70
N VAL A 19 -10.69 10.26 0.43
CA VAL A 19 -10.91 9.66 1.75
C VAL A 19 -12.36 9.87 2.12
N THR A 20 -13.24 8.98 1.66
CA THR A 20 -14.67 9.12 1.90
C THR A 20 -15.05 8.56 3.26
N ARG A 21 -16.10 9.16 3.87
CA ARG A 21 -16.61 8.66 5.15
C ARG A 21 -17.09 7.21 5.02
N GLU A 22 -17.75 6.90 3.92
CA GLU A 22 -18.26 5.55 3.68
C GLU A 22 -17.13 4.53 3.61
N ALA A 23 -16.06 4.83 2.86
CA ALA A 23 -14.92 3.93 2.74
C ALA A 23 -14.21 3.75 4.09
N VAL A 24 -14.05 4.83 4.85
CA VAL A 24 -13.43 4.77 6.17
C VAL A 24 -14.25 3.91 7.13
N GLN A 25 -15.57 4.11 7.17
CA GLN A 25 -16.45 3.31 8.02
C GLN A 25 -16.40 1.84 7.64
N ARG A 26 -16.43 1.53 6.35
CA ARG A 26 -16.35 0.16 5.87
C ARG A 26 -15.04 -0.51 6.28
N PHE A 27 -13.94 0.23 6.19
CA PHE A 27 -12.63 -0.27 6.60
C PHE A 27 -12.59 -0.53 8.12
N MET A 28 -13.13 0.41 8.90
CA MET A 28 -13.17 0.26 10.36
C MET A 28 -14.05 -0.91 10.79
N GLU A 29 -15.16 -1.15 10.09
CA GLU A 29 -15.99 -2.32 10.34
C GLU A 29 -15.22 -3.61 10.05
N ALA A 30 -14.51 -3.65 8.92
CA ALA A 30 -13.76 -4.84 8.52
C ALA A 30 -12.60 -5.15 9.47
N THR A 31 -12.01 -4.13 10.08
CA THR A 31 -10.91 -4.30 11.04
C THR A 31 -11.38 -4.36 12.48
N GLU A 32 -12.70 -4.30 12.70
CA GLU A 32 -13.29 -4.30 14.04
C GLU A 32 -12.71 -3.19 14.93
N ASP A 33 -12.58 -1.99 14.36
CA ASP A 33 -12.01 -0.85 15.07
C ASP A 33 -12.92 -0.40 16.20
N PRO A 34 -12.46 -0.40 17.46
CA PRO A 34 -13.32 -0.04 18.60
C PRO A 34 -13.80 1.41 18.56
N ALA A 35 -13.16 2.28 17.81
CA ALA A 35 -13.60 3.67 17.69
C ALA A 35 -15.00 3.80 17.06
N LEU A 36 -15.45 2.81 16.29
CA LEU A 36 -16.82 2.81 15.76
C LEU A 36 -17.88 2.72 16.86
N GLN A 37 -17.55 2.09 17.97
CA GLN A 37 -18.50 1.85 19.06
C GLN A 37 -18.53 2.97 20.07
N SER A 38 -17.61 3.92 19.98
CA SER A 38 -17.54 5.03 20.92
C SER A 38 -18.64 6.08 20.74
N GLY A 39 -19.34 6.03 19.59
CA GLY A 39 -20.43 6.96 19.28
C GLY A 39 -20.00 8.37 18.91
N GLY A 40 -18.71 8.64 18.86
CA GLY A 40 -18.20 9.94 18.45
C GLY A 40 -18.14 10.12 16.93
N ALA A 41 -18.03 11.36 16.48
CA ALA A 41 -17.84 11.65 15.07
C ALA A 41 -16.44 11.21 14.64
N ILE A 42 -16.37 10.54 13.49
CA ILE A 42 -15.09 10.11 12.91
C ILE A 42 -14.60 11.22 12.00
N GLU A 43 -13.46 11.81 12.32
CA GLU A 43 -12.87 12.90 11.54
C GLU A 43 -11.67 12.44 10.72
N TYR A 44 -11.00 11.37 11.16
CA TYR A 44 -9.76 10.88 10.56
C TYR A 44 -9.86 9.42 10.23
N ALA A 45 -9.17 9.03 9.15
CA ALA A 45 -9.05 7.61 8.80
C ALA A 45 -8.03 6.93 9.74
N PRO A 46 -8.22 5.62 10.00
CA PRO A 46 -7.20 4.87 10.76
C PRO A 46 -5.84 4.89 10.07
N PRO A 47 -4.74 4.73 10.81
CA PRO A 47 -3.39 4.80 10.23
C PRO A 47 -3.11 3.77 9.14
N THR A 48 -3.83 2.65 9.12
CA THR A 48 -3.65 1.60 8.10
C THR A 48 -4.58 1.75 6.91
N PHE A 49 -5.43 2.78 6.90
CA PHE A 49 -6.39 3.00 5.81
C PHE A 49 -5.73 3.07 4.43
N PRO A 50 -4.49 3.59 4.26
CA PRO A 50 -3.85 3.65 2.94
C PRO A 50 -3.61 2.28 2.29
N THR A 51 -3.77 1.18 3.00
CA THR A 51 -3.73 -0.16 2.37
C THR A 51 -4.84 -0.33 1.34
N THR A 52 -5.89 0.49 1.40
CA THR A 52 -6.98 0.49 0.41
C THR A 52 -6.63 1.28 -0.86
N PHE A 53 -5.57 2.08 -0.85
CA PHE A 53 -5.14 2.88 -1.99
C PHE A 53 -4.29 2.02 -2.92
N ARG A 54 -4.94 1.37 -3.88
CA ARG A 54 -4.25 0.44 -4.77
C ARG A 54 -3.76 1.16 -6.02
N THR A 55 -2.46 1.11 -6.24
CA THR A 55 -1.80 1.62 -7.44
C THR A 55 -0.97 0.52 -8.05
N ARG A 56 -0.75 0.60 -9.37
CA ARG A 56 0.01 -0.39 -10.10
C ARG A 56 1.24 0.25 -10.73
N VAL A 57 2.37 -0.43 -10.59
CA VAL A 57 3.59 -0.05 -11.30
C VAL A 57 3.58 -0.79 -12.63
N PRO A 58 3.61 -0.08 -13.77
CA PRO A 58 3.63 -0.74 -15.07
C PRO A 58 4.82 -1.69 -15.19
N GLY A 59 4.57 -2.86 -15.73
CA GLY A 59 5.59 -3.90 -15.87
C GLY A 59 5.70 -4.86 -14.70
N LEU A 60 5.14 -4.51 -13.55
CA LEU A 60 5.10 -5.42 -12.41
C LEU A 60 3.79 -6.22 -12.47
N GLU A 61 3.88 -7.42 -13.03
CA GLU A 61 2.75 -8.31 -13.18
C GLU A 61 2.79 -9.39 -12.11
N LEU A 62 1.81 -9.36 -11.20
CA LEU A 62 1.69 -10.34 -10.13
C LEU A 62 0.46 -11.20 -10.40
N ASP A 63 0.67 -12.36 -11.02
CA ASP A 63 -0.40 -13.28 -11.41
C ASP A 63 -0.68 -14.26 -10.27
N GLY A 64 -1.77 -14.03 -9.54
CA GLY A 64 -2.17 -14.89 -8.42
C GLY A 64 -2.51 -16.31 -8.81
N SER A 65 -2.75 -16.59 -10.10
CA SER A 65 -2.98 -17.95 -10.56
C SER A 65 -1.70 -18.78 -10.62
N ARG A 66 -0.56 -18.13 -10.84
CA ARG A 66 0.74 -18.75 -10.96
C ARG A 66 1.64 -18.53 -9.76
N MET A 67 1.38 -17.49 -8.99
CA MET A 67 2.25 -17.04 -7.92
C MET A 67 1.51 -17.04 -6.60
N GLN A 68 2.25 -17.34 -5.55
CA GLN A 68 1.80 -17.09 -4.20
C GLN A 68 2.39 -15.77 -3.76
N LEU A 69 1.52 -14.86 -3.34
CA LEU A 69 1.91 -13.55 -2.86
C LEU A 69 1.72 -13.50 -1.36
N ILE A 70 2.79 -13.23 -0.64
CA ILE A 70 2.77 -13.12 0.81
C ILE A 70 3.14 -11.70 1.19
N HIS A 71 2.28 -11.06 1.96
CA HIS A 71 2.57 -9.73 2.49
C HIS A 71 3.47 -9.89 3.72
N GLY A 72 4.71 -9.47 3.60
CA GLY A 72 5.70 -9.65 4.65
C GLY A 72 5.72 -8.53 5.67
N GLU A 73 5.60 -7.29 5.21
CA GLU A 73 5.70 -6.12 6.10
C GLU A 73 5.00 -4.92 5.47
N GLN A 74 4.42 -4.09 6.33
CA GLN A 74 3.85 -2.82 5.93
C GLN A 74 4.21 -1.79 6.99
N GLN A 75 4.79 -0.66 6.56
CA GLN A 75 5.18 0.41 7.44
C GLN A 75 4.64 1.73 6.90
N TYR A 76 4.06 2.55 7.78
CA TYR A 76 3.61 3.89 7.42
C TYR A 76 4.26 4.92 8.32
N THR A 77 4.67 6.02 7.72
CA THR A 77 5.19 7.18 8.44
C THR A 77 4.33 8.38 8.05
N TYR A 78 3.74 9.02 9.03
CA TYR A 78 2.80 10.13 8.82
C TYR A 78 3.39 11.46 9.21
N THR A 79 3.15 12.46 8.36
CA THR A 79 3.38 13.86 8.70
C THR A 79 2.17 14.42 9.46
N ARG A 80 0.98 13.93 9.09
CA ARG A 80 -0.28 14.25 9.75
C ARG A 80 -1.29 13.15 9.47
N LYS A 81 -2.40 13.16 10.21
CA LYS A 81 -3.47 12.17 10.00
C LYS A 81 -4.22 12.44 8.70
N LEU A 82 -4.77 11.37 8.13
CA LEU A 82 -5.65 11.46 6.98
C LEU A 82 -7.03 11.95 7.43
N ARG A 83 -7.49 13.05 6.85
CA ARG A 83 -8.78 13.63 7.19
C ARG A 83 -9.85 13.13 6.22
N ILE A 84 -11.03 12.79 6.76
CA ILE A 84 -12.18 12.44 5.93
C ILE A 84 -12.56 13.63 5.06
N GLY A 85 -12.80 13.35 3.78
CA GLY A 85 -13.17 14.35 2.78
C GLY A 85 -12.01 14.87 1.93
N GLU A 86 -10.77 14.56 2.30
CA GLU A 86 -9.64 15.04 1.51
C GLU A 86 -9.30 14.08 0.38
N LYS A 87 -8.55 14.59 -0.58
CA LYS A 87 -8.02 13.81 -1.70
C LYS A 87 -6.52 13.65 -1.55
N ILE A 88 -6.06 12.42 -1.72
CA ILE A 88 -4.64 12.08 -1.59
C ILE A 88 -4.15 11.52 -2.92
N THR A 89 -3.07 12.06 -3.41
CA THR A 89 -2.41 11.56 -4.62
C THR A 89 -1.25 10.66 -4.21
N CYS A 90 -1.26 9.44 -4.71
CA CYS A 90 -0.27 8.43 -4.39
C CYS A 90 0.57 8.07 -5.58
N ILE A 91 1.87 7.89 -5.34
CA ILE A 91 2.82 7.35 -6.32
C ILE A 91 3.55 6.21 -5.62
N VAL A 92 3.61 5.06 -6.26
CA VAL A 92 4.34 3.89 -5.76
C VAL A 92 5.61 3.74 -6.59
N ARG A 93 6.74 3.54 -5.92
CA ARG A 93 8.03 3.30 -6.55
C ARG A 93 8.58 1.97 -6.05
N ILE A 94 9.14 1.18 -6.96
CA ILE A 94 9.83 -0.06 -6.59
C ILE A 94 11.19 0.31 -6.02
N ALA A 95 11.39 0.05 -4.73
CA ALA A 95 12.63 0.40 -4.04
C ALA A 95 13.68 -0.68 -4.16
N ASP A 96 13.28 -1.96 -4.19
CA ASP A 96 14.22 -3.06 -4.24
C ASP A 96 13.53 -4.33 -4.74
N ILE A 97 14.29 -5.17 -5.43
CA ILE A 97 13.86 -6.51 -5.85
C ILE A 97 15.04 -7.44 -5.59
N ARG A 98 14.85 -8.42 -4.72
CA ARG A 98 15.90 -9.39 -4.37
C ARG A 98 15.39 -10.80 -4.49
N GLU A 99 16.25 -11.70 -4.92
CA GLU A 99 15.95 -13.11 -4.94
C GLU A 99 16.58 -13.79 -3.74
N ARG A 100 15.83 -14.71 -3.15
CA ARG A 100 16.28 -15.53 -2.02
C ARG A 100 15.83 -16.96 -2.23
N THR A 101 16.63 -17.90 -1.73
CA THR A 101 16.25 -19.30 -1.73
C THR A 101 16.02 -19.73 -0.29
N GLY A 102 14.79 -20.11 0.02
CA GLY A 102 14.41 -20.62 1.32
C GLY A 102 14.16 -22.12 1.29
N LYS A 103 13.65 -22.65 2.40
CA LYS A 103 13.33 -24.07 2.52
C LYS A 103 12.28 -24.53 1.50
N SER A 104 11.40 -23.62 1.08
CA SER A 104 10.34 -23.90 0.12
C SER A 104 10.73 -23.60 -1.32
N GLY A 105 12.01 -23.31 -1.58
CA GLY A 105 12.52 -22.99 -2.91
C GLY A 105 12.77 -21.50 -3.12
N PRO A 106 12.95 -21.08 -4.37
CA PRO A 106 13.26 -19.68 -4.68
C PRO A 106 12.06 -18.77 -4.44
N MET A 107 12.36 -17.56 -3.97
CA MET A 107 11.36 -16.51 -3.78
C MET A 107 11.94 -15.17 -4.19
N THR A 108 11.08 -14.24 -4.56
CA THR A 108 11.47 -12.88 -4.90
C THR A 108 10.87 -11.94 -3.86
N ILE A 109 11.71 -11.08 -3.28
CA ILE A 109 11.29 -10.08 -2.31
C ILE A 109 11.21 -8.74 -3.02
N VAL A 110 10.02 -8.15 -3.04
CA VAL A 110 9.75 -6.87 -3.68
C VAL A 110 9.45 -5.84 -2.60
N VAL A 111 10.23 -4.78 -2.57
CA VAL A 111 10.01 -3.66 -1.66
C VAL A 111 9.51 -2.48 -2.46
N SER A 112 8.37 -1.93 -2.07
CA SER A 112 7.80 -0.74 -2.71
C SER A 112 7.63 0.37 -1.69
N GLU A 113 7.73 1.60 -2.16
CA GLU A 113 7.52 2.79 -1.35
C GLU A 113 6.42 3.62 -1.98
N THR A 114 5.47 4.04 -1.15
CA THR A 114 4.36 4.89 -1.56
C THR A 114 4.51 6.26 -0.93
N THR A 115 4.33 7.30 -1.72
CA THR A 115 4.23 8.66 -1.19
C THR A 115 2.80 9.14 -1.40
N GLY A 116 2.22 9.72 -0.35
CA GLY A 116 0.90 10.33 -0.40
C GLY A 116 0.98 11.81 -0.14
N THR A 117 0.42 12.60 -1.06
CA THR A 117 0.42 14.06 -0.96
C THR A 117 -1.02 14.59 -1.03
N ASP A 118 -1.26 15.74 -0.41
CA ASP A 118 -2.58 16.37 -0.43
C ASP A 118 -2.77 17.25 -1.68
N GLU A 119 -3.90 17.95 -1.76
CA GLU A 119 -4.22 18.79 -2.91
C GLU A 119 -3.28 19.99 -3.07
N GLN A 120 -2.57 20.39 -2.02
CA GLN A 120 -1.55 21.42 -2.06
C GLN A 120 -0.15 20.83 -2.27
N GLN A 121 -0.07 19.55 -2.64
CA GLN A 121 1.18 18.82 -2.89
C GLN A 121 2.08 18.72 -1.66
N GLN A 122 1.50 18.84 -0.48
CA GLN A 122 2.23 18.66 0.77
C GLN A 122 2.26 17.18 1.16
N PRO A 123 3.37 16.69 1.71
CA PRO A 123 3.44 15.29 2.11
C PRO A 123 2.52 15.00 3.29
N VAL A 124 1.80 13.89 3.20
CA VAL A 124 0.92 13.40 4.26
C VAL A 124 1.48 12.15 4.88
N PHE A 125 1.86 11.19 4.04
CA PHE A 125 2.43 9.93 4.53
C PHE A 125 3.39 9.34 3.52
N THR A 126 4.24 8.44 4.02
CA THR A 126 5.00 7.51 3.20
C THR A 126 4.69 6.10 3.69
N GLY A 127 4.65 5.15 2.76
CA GLY A 127 4.44 3.75 3.07
C GLY A 127 5.57 2.91 2.50
N ARG A 128 5.96 1.85 3.21
CA ARG A 128 6.93 0.90 2.73
C ARG A 128 6.35 -0.50 2.89
N SER A 129 6.28 -1.22 1.80
CA SER A 129 5.68 -2.55 1.75
C SER A 129 6.70 -3.56 1.28
N THR A 130 6.76 -4.70 1.94
CA THR A 130 7.59 -5.82 1.54
C THR A 130 6.67 -6.98 1.18
N SER A 131 6.75 -7.42 -0.06
CA SER A 131 5.98 -8.56 -0.55
C SER A 131 6.93 -9.69 -0.92
N ILE A 132 6.54 -10.91 -0.62
CA ILE A 132 7.29 -12.11 -0.95
C ILE A 132 6.51 -12.86 -2.02
N VAL A 133 7.13 -13.09 -3.15
CA VAL A 133 6.50 -13.74 -4.31
C VAL A 133 7.22 -15.04 -4.61
N ARG A 134 6.49 -16.11 -4.74
CA ARG A 134 7.04 -17.40 -5.14
C ARG A 134 6.06 -18.11 -6.06
N GLU A 135 6.57 -19.03 -6.86
CA GLU A 135 5.72 -19.84 -7.71
C GLU A 135 4.90 -20.83 -6.88
N LYS A 136 3.69 -21.08 -7.34
CA LYS A 136 2.81 -22.08 -6.74
C LYS A 136 3.30 -23.49 -7.06
#